data_384048617c1dbdb67f9546b68f376eb2
#
_entry.id   384048617c1dbdb67f9546b68f376eb2
#
_cell.length_a   1.000
_cell.length_b   1.000
_cell.length_c   1.000
_cell.angle_alpha   90.00
_cell.angle_beta   90.00
_cell.angle_gamma   90.00
#
_symmetry.space_group_name_H-M   'P 1'
#
loop_
_entity.id
_entity.type
_entity.pdbx_description
1 polymer ?
#
loop_
_entity_poly.entity_id
_entity_poly.type
_entity_poly.pdbx_seq_one_letter_code
_entity_poly.pdbx_strand_id
1 'polypeptide(L)'
;MSAQVLSLGCRLNLSEAEEMRAMLAAADDLVVVNSCAVTSEAVRQTRQAIRRARRANPDARLLVTGCAAEVEREAIAAMPEVDGIVANRAKLDPRSWNAPRSFVRPVTRHTRAFVQVQNGCDHACTFCVIPQGRGASRSLSVADVLREVERHVERGVSEVVLTGVDLTSWGADLPGAPRLGALCEAILAAFPALPRLRLSSIDGAEVDDGLFALLAHEPRLMPHLHLSLQSGDDLVLKRMKRRHSRADALRLVERLRAHRPDLALGADLIAGFPTEDEAMHASNLSIVAELGVVHGHVFPFSPRPGTPAARMPQVAPAVVKARAAELREVVARERSRWLGSMLGKPLSVLAEKDGTGHAENFAPIVLPRSCAAGEIVTVTPRAIENGMLA
;
A
#
# COMPACT_ATOMS: atom_id res chain seq x y z
N MET A 1 4.02 -18.28 26.57
CA MET A 1 4.79 -17.60 25.47
C MET A 1 4.11 -16.28 25.17
N SER A 2 4.86 -15.19 24.95
CA SER A 2 4.28 -13.89 24.60
C SER A 2 3.45 -13.99 23.32
N ALA A 3 2.44 -13.11 23.18
CA ALA A 3 1.55 -13.10 22.00
C ALA A 3 2.33 -12.95 20.69
N GLN A 4 2.00 -13.77 19.71
CA GLN A 4 2.55 -13.71 18.35
C GLN A 4 1.51 -13.12 17.40
N VAL A 5 1.86 -12.05 16.66
CA VAL A 5 0.99 -11.47 15.63
C VAL A 5 1.63 -11.65 14.25
N LEU A 6 0.99 -12.45 13.40
CA LEU A 6 1.35 -12.69 12.01
C LEU A 6 0.60 -11.72 11.12
N SER A 7 1.30 -10.95 10.28
CA SER A 7 0.69 -10.00 9.33
C SER A 7 0.83 -10.49 7.90
N LEU A 8 -0.27 -10.43 7.15
CA LEU A 8 -0.32 -10.78 5.73
C LEU A 8 -0.90 -9.60 4.93
N GLY A 9 -0.40 -9.41 3.70
CA GLY A 9 -0.95 -8.44 2.75
C GLY A 9 -0.29 -7.07 2.80
N CYS A 10 -1.07 -5.99 2.90
CA CYS A 10 -0.62 -4.63 2.65
C CYS A 10 0.13 -3.98 3.83
N ARG A 11 0.75 -2.82 3.56
CA ARG A 11 1.45 -1.99 4.58
C ARG A 11 0.52 -1.56 5.71
N LEU A 12 -0.76 -1.33 5.42
CA LEU A 12 -1.76 -1.02 6.43
C LEU A 12 -1.94 -2.19 7.43
N ASN A 13 -2.04 -3.44 6.93
CA ASN A 13 -2.07 -4.61 7.81
C ASN A 13 -0.80 -4.73 8.67
N LEU A 14 0.35 -4.35 8.12
CA LEU A 14 1.61 -4.36 8.86
C LEU A 14 1.59 -3.35 10.02
N SER A 15 1.19 -2.10 9.76
CA SER A 15 1.04 -1.06 10.78
C SER A 15 0.05 -1.47 11.88
N GLU A 16 -1.13 -1.97 11.49
CA GLU A 16 -2.13 -2.49 12.42
C GLU A 16 -1.62 -3.68 13.25
N ALA A 17 -0.78 -4.55 12.66
CA ALA A 17 -0.18 -5.67 13.38
C ALA A 17 0.87 -5.22 14.41
N GLU A 18 1.59 -4.13 14.17
CA GLU A 18 2.51 -3.54 15.15
C GLU A 18 1.74 -3.00 16.36
N GLU A 19 0.63 -2.32 16.12
CA GLU A 19 -0.25 -1.82 17.18
C GLU A 19 -0.85 -2.98 17.99
N MET A 20 -1.31 -4.04 17.33
CA MET A 20 -1.79 -5.25 18.01
C MET A 20 -0.70 -5.94 18.85
N ARG A 21 0.55 -6.01 18.34
CA ARG A 21 1.68 -6.58 19.13
C ARG A 21 1.92 -5.83 20.41
N ALA A 22 1.86 -4.50 20.38
CA ALA A 22 2.03 -3.70 21.60
C ALA A 22 0.85 -3.85 22.56
N MET A 23 -0.36 -3.83 22.02
CA MET A 23 -1.59 -4.02 22.79
C MET A 23 -1.61 -5.37 23.52
N LEU A 24 -1.08 -6.41 22.86
CA LEU A 24 -1.08 -7.80 23.33
C LEU A 24 0.24 -8.21 23.98
N ALA A 25 1.15 -7.29 24.27
CA ALA A 25 2.47 -7.61 24.80
C ALA A 25 2.45 -8.38 26.14
N ALA A 26 1.39 -8.20 26.94
CA ALA A 26 1.18 -8.89 28.21
C ALA A 26 0.30 -10.15 28.08
N ALA A 27 -0.17 -10.49 26.89
CA ALA A 27 -0.97 -11.70 26.69
C ALA A 27 -0.04 -12.90 26.47
N ASP A 28 -0.36 -14.01 27.13
CA ASP A 28 0.35 -15.27 26.97
C ASP A 28 -0.45 -16.25 26.09
N ASP A 29 0.28 -17.16 25.45
CA ASP A 29 -0.27 -18.27 24.67
C ASP A 29 -1.32 -17.86 23.63
N LEU A 30 -1.09 -16.72 22.96
CA LEU A 30 -1.97 -16.17 21.94
C LEU A 30 -1.25 -16.04 20.61
N VAL A 31 -1.86 -16.56 19.55
CA VAL A 31 -1.45 -16.33 18.16
C VAL A 31 -2.55 -15.58 17.42
N VAL A 32 -2.21 -14.46 16.81
CA VAL A 32 -3.12 -13.65 16.00
C VAL A 32 -2.67 -13.66 14.53
N VAL A 33 -3.58 -14.00 13.62
CA VAL A 33 -3.35 -13.91 12.17
C VAL A 33 -4.14 -12.72 11.61
N ASN A 34 -3.43 -11.64 11.24
CA ASN A 34 -4.02 -10.49 10.55
C ASN A 34 -4.02 -10.75 9.04
N SER A 35 -5.19 -11.08 8.51
CA SER A 35 -5.41 -11.69 7.20
C SER A 35 -5.63 -10.68 6.06
N CYS A 36 -5.39 -11.13 4.82
CA CYS A 36 -5.63 -10.36 3.60
C CYS A 36 -6.61 -11.08 2.67
N ALA A 37 -7.51 -10.31 1.99
CA ALA A 37 -8.53 -10.82 1.07
C ALA A 37 -8.45 -10.23 -0.35
N VAL A 38 -7.44 -9.43 -0.66
CA VAL A 38 -7.38 -8.69 -1.94
C VAL A 38 -7.38 -9.64 -3.14
N THR A 39 -6.69 -10.78 -3.05
CA THR A 39 -6.67 -11.82 -4.09
C THR A 39 -6.99 -13.19 -3.49
N SER A 40 -7.41 -14.15 -4.35
CA SER A 40 -7.59 -15.55 -3.93
C SER A 40 -6.28 -16.15 -3.41
N GLU A 41 -5.14 -15.75 -3.97
CA GLU A 41 -3.82 -16.14 -3.49
C GLU A 41 -3.55 -15.64 -2.07
N ALA A 42 -3.91 -14.39 -1.75
CA ALA A 42 -3.77 -13.86 -0.40
C ALA A 42 -4.62 -14.63 0.62
N VAL A 43 -5.81 -15.05 0.25
CA VAL A 43 -6.66 -15.92 1.09
C VAL A 43 -6.03 -17.31 1.26
N ARG A 44 -5.50 -17.90 0.18
CA ARG A 44 -4.77 -19.17 0.24
C ARG A 44 -3.58 -19.09 1.19
N GLN A 45 -2.79 -18.03 1.11
CA GLN A 45 -1.67 -17.76 2.01
C GLN A 45 -2.15 -17.58 3.46
N THR A 46 -3.27 -16.89 3.68
CA THR A 46 -3.89 -16.76 5.00
C THR A 46 -4.20 -18.14 5.59
N ARG A 47 -4.89 -19.01 4.86
CA ARG A 47 -5.20 -20.36 5.32
C ARG A 47 -3.94 -21.21 5.61
N GLN A 48 -2.89 -21.05 4.79
CA GLN A 48 -1.60 -21.71 5.03
C GLN A 48 -0.90 -21.17 6.29
N ALA A 49 -0.96 -19.85 6.52
CA ALA A 49 -0.39 -19.24 7.72
C ALA A 49 -1.11 -19.72 8.98
N ILE A 50 -2.43 -19.81 8.96
CA ILE A 50 -3.26 -20.36 10.06
C ILE A 50 -2.80 -21.79 10.39
N ARG A 51 -2.71 -22.68 9.40
CA ARG A 51 -2.29 -24.09 9.61
C ARG A 51 -0.85 -24.20 10.11
N ARG A 52 0.06 -23.35 9.60
CA ARG A 52 1.45 -23.31 10.10
C ARG A 52 1.52 -22.81 11.54
N ALA A 53 0.76 -21.78 11.86
CA ALA A 53 0.72 -21.20 13.20
C ALA A 53 0.21 -22.22 14.23
N ARG A 54 -0.85 -22.97 13.92
CA ARG A 54 -1.38 -24.03 14.80
C ARG A 54 -0.37 -25.15 15.03
N ARG A 55 0.32 -25.61 13.95
CA ARG A 55 1.34 -26.66 14.09
C ARG A 55 2.54 -26.22 14.94
N ALA A 56 2.93 -24.94 14.82
CA ALA A 56 4.02 -24.38 15.61
C ALA A 56 3.65 -24.10 17.07
N ASN A 57 2.35 -23.88 17.35
CA ASN A 57 1.83 -23.53 18.68
C ASN A 57 0.55 -24.33 18.94
N PRO A 58 0.64 -25.65 19.24
CA PRO A 58 -0.54 -26.54 19.36
C PRO A 58 -1.52 -26.10 20.43
N ASP A 59 -1.02 -25.60 21.56
CA ASP A 59 -1.79 -25.28 22.76
C ASP A 59 -2.17 -23.79 22.84
N ALA A 60 -1.60 -22.93 21.98
CA ALA A 60 -1.89 -21.51 21.99
C ALA A 60 -3.29 -21.23 21.43
N ARG A 61 -3.97 -20.24 21.98
CA ARG A 61 -5.21 -19.72 21.41
C ARG A 61 -4.94 -19.01 20.08
N LEU A 62 -5.52 -19.50 18.97
CA LEU A 62 -5.34 -18.94 17.64
C LEU A 62 -6.56 -18.13 17.21
N LEU A 63 -6.39 -16.82 17.09
CA LEU A 63 -7.43 -15.89 16.65
C LEU A 63 -7.09 -15.33 15.27
N VAL A 64 -8.12 -15.17 14.43
CA VAL A 64 -7.96 -14.59 13.08
C VAL A 64 -8.70 -13.27 13.01
N THR A 65 -8.09 -12.28 12.37
CA THR A 65 -8.68 -10.98 12.07
C THR A 65 -8.28 -10.53 10.66
N GLY A 66 -8.67 -9.32 10.26
CA GLY A 66 -8.31 -8.75 8.97
C GLY A 66 -9.34 -9.02 7.87
N CYS A 67 -9.00 -8.63 6.64
CA CYS A 67 -9.96 -8.61 5.53
C CYS A 67 -10.51 -10.00 5.17
N ALA A 68 -9.68 -11.06 5.18
CA ALA A 68 -10.18 -12.40 4.85
C ALA A 68 -11.12 -12.95 5.94
N ALA A 69 -10.87 -12.60 7.21
CA ALA A 69 -11.74 -12.98 8.33
C ALA A 69 -13.14 -12.33 8.26
N GLU A 70 -13.29 -11.25 7.50
CA GLU A 70 -14.61 -10.66 7.22
C GLU A 70 -15.24 -11.25 5.95
N VAL A 71 -14.49 -11.27 4.84
CA VAL A 71 -14.99 -11.66 3.51
C VAL A 71 -15.31 -13.16 3.43
N GLU A 72 -14.56 -14.01 4.12
CA GLU A 72 -14.72 -15.47 4.15
C GLU A 72 -14.91 -15.98 5.59
N ARG A 73 -15.67 -15.24 6.39
CA ARG A 73 -15.84 -15.45 7.82
C ARG A 73 -16.23 -16.88 8.19
N GLU A 74 -17.26 -17.41 7.55
CA GLU A 74 -17.74 -18.77 7.85
C GLU A 74 -16.69 -19.82 7.51
N ALA A 75 -16.04 -19.70 6.35
CA ALA A 75 -15.04 -20.65 5.90
C ALA A 75 -13.77 -20.63 6.77
N ILE A 76 -13.40 -19.48 7.33
CA ILE A 76 -12.26 -19.36 8.25
C ILE A 76 -12.67 -19.84 9.65
N ALA A 77 -13.86 -19.50 10.12
CA ALA A 77 -14.36 -19.97 11.43
C ALA A 77 -14.53 -21.49 11.49
N ALA A 78 -14.84 -22.14 10.35
CA ALA A 78 -14.97 -23.59 10.27
C ALA A 78 -13.62 -24.34 10.22
N MET A 79 -12.49 -23.64 10.16
CA MET A 79 -11.17 -24.29 10.20
C MET A 79 -10.88 -24.81 11.61
N PRO A 80 -10.51 -26.11 11.76
CA PRO A 80 -10.25 -26.70 13.10
C PRO A 80 -9.06 -26.07 13.82
N GLU A 81 -8.22 -25.34 13.09
CA GLU A 81 -7.08 -24.63 13.64
C GLU A 81 -7.45 -23.30 14.31
N VAL A 82 -8.68 -22.78 14.10
CA VAL A 82 -9.11 -21.43 14.52
C VAL A 82 -9.99 -21.50 15.76
N ASP A 83 -9.57 -20.84 16.84
CA ASP A 83 -10.32 -20.77 18.10
C ASP A 83 -11.33 -19.61 18.11
N GLY A 84 -11.18 -18.63 17.20
CA GLY A 84 -12.12 -17.53 17.10
C GLY A 84 -11.70 -16.45 16.09
N ILE A 85 -12.66 -15.57 15.82
CA ILE A 85 -12.48 -14.44 14.89
C ILE A 85 -12.74 -13.13 15.63
N VAL A 86 -11.80 -12.19 15.50
CA VAL A 86 -11.97 -10.79 15.92
C VAL A 86 -12.33 -9.97 14.69
N ALA A 87 -13.43 -9.20 14.76
CA ALA A 87 -13.88 -8.37 13.66
C ALA A 87 -12.81 -7.37 13.23
N ASN A 88 -12.60 -7.21 11.92
CA ASN A 88 -11.54 -6.36 11.36
C ASN A 88 -11.65 -4.91 11.85
N ARG A 89 -12.87 -4.39 11.99
CA ARG A 89 -13.16 -3.04 12.50
C ARG A 89 -12.83 -2.86 13.99
N ALA A 90 -12.78 -3.95 14.74
CA ALA A 90 -12.59 -3.94 16.19
C ALA A 90 -11.18 -4.38 16.63
N LYS A 91 -10.30 -4.76 15.68
CA LYS A 91 -8.99 -5.32 15.96
C LYS A 91 -8.00 -4.36 16.66
N LEU A 92 -8.25 -3.05 16.59
CA LEU A 92 -7.47 -2.04 17.31
C LEU A 92 -8.15 -1.56 18.61
N ASP A 93 -9.30 -2.16 18.98
CA ASP A 93 -9.94 -1.91 20.27
C ASP A 93 -9.44 -2.95 21.30
N PRO A 94 -8.75 -2.51 22.40
CA PRO A 94 -8.25 -3.41 23.45
C PRO A 94 -9.33 -4.34 24.02
N ARG A 95 -10.57 -3.86 24.10
CA ARG A 95 -11.70 -4.66 24.62
C ARG A 95 -11.97 -5.92 23.82
N SER A 96 -11.69 -5.89 22.52
CA SER A 96 -11.88 -7.06 21.63
C SER A 96 -10.92 -8.21 21.96
N TRP A 97 -9.87 -7.92 22.72
CA TRP A 97 -8.82 -8.86 23.09
C TRP A 97 -8.74 -9.12 24.60
N ASN A 98 -9.64 -8.53 25.40
CA ASN A 98 -9.52 -8.47 26.85
C ASN A 98 -8.17 -7.87 27.33
N ALA A 99 -7.61 -6.96 26.55
CA ALA A 99 -6.35 -6.28 26.85
C ALA A 99 -6.57 -5.00 27.68
N PRO A 100 -5.55 -4.51 28.42
CA PRO A 100 -5.63 -3.23 29.11
C PRO A 100 -5.97 -2.09 28.15
N ARG A 101 -6.78 -1.13 28.60
CA ARG A 101 -7.17 0.04 27.79
C ARG A 101 -6.01 1.00 27.51
N SER A 102 -5.03 1.03 28.40
CA SER A 102 -3.81 1.83 28.24
C SER A 102 -2.65 0.92 27.84
N PHE A 103 -2.14 1.09 26.66
CA PHE A 103 -0.89 0.50 26.19
C PHE A 103 -0.06 1.57 25.49
N VAL A 104 1.24 1.44 25.57
CA VAL A 104 2.14 2.33 24.85
C VAL A 104 2.10 1.88 23.39
N ARG A 105 1.54 2.73 22.52
CA ARG A 105 1.57 2.44 21.08
C ARG A 105 3.01 2.28 20.62
N PRO A 106 3.32 1.22 19.85
CA PRO A 106 4.67 0.98 19.43
C PRO A 106 5.12 2.10 18.51
N VAL A 107 6.36 2.44 18.60
CA VAL A 107 7.02 3.13 17.52
C VAL A 107 7.51 2.09 16.55
N THR A 108 7.28 2.34 15.29
CA THR A 108 7.72 1.46 14.23
C THR A 108 9.19 1.07 14.39
N ARG A 109 9.49 -0.21 14.20
CA ARG A 109 10.88 -0.70 14.10
C ARG A 109 11.42 -0.55 12.67
N HIS A 110 10.59 -0.07 11.76
CA HIS A 110 10.97 0.21 10.38
C HIS A 110 11.69 1.55 10.28
N THR A 111 12.50 1.67 9.26
CA THR A 111 13.21 2.91 8.94
C THR A 111 12.27 4.07 8.59
N ARG A 112 11.05 3.74 8.10
CA ARG A 112 9.96 4.67 7.80
C ARG A 112 8.82 4.47 8.78
N ALA A 113 8.16 5.55 9.17
CA ALA A 113 6.90 5.49 9.90
C ALA A 113 5.72 5.38 8.94
N PHE A 114 4.93 4.32 9.05
CA PHE A 114 3.66 4.20 8.32
C PHE A 114 2.53 4.74 9.20
N VAL A 115 2.00 5.90 8.82
CA VAL A 115 0.92 6.54 9.56
C VAL A 115 -0.40 6.30 8.82
N GLN A 116 -1.27 5.52 9.44
CA GLN A 116 -2.62 5.30 8.92
C GLN A 116 -3.45 6.56 9.15
N VAL A 117 -3.92 7.18 8.07
CA VAL A 117 -4.77 8.39 8.14
C VAL A 117 -6.20 8.12 7.71
N GLN A 118 -6.44 7.04 6.95
CA GLN A 118 -7.73 6.67 6.42
C GLN A 118 -7.89 5.14 6.40
N ASN A 119 -9.12 4.63 6.58
CA ASN A 119 -9.45 3.22 6.49
C ASN A 119 -10.88 3.04 5.94
N GLY A 120 -11.13 1.87 5.33
CA GLY A 120 -12.40 1.63 4.63
C GLY A 120 -12.44 2.27 3.24
N CYS A 121 -13.53 2.09 2.49
CA CYS A 121 -13.70 2.66 1.16
C CYS A 121 -15.17 2.66 0.77
N ASP A 122 -15.67 3.78 0.25
CA ASP A 122 -17.06 3.96 -0.21
C ASP A 122 -17.22 3.77 -1.72
N HIS A 123 -16.13 3.45 -2.43
CA HIS A 123 -16.19 3.20 -3.87
C HIS A 123 -16.82 1.84 -4.19
N ALA A 124 -17.56 1.83 -5.30
CA ALA A 124 -18.27 0.64 -5.79
C ALA A 124 -17.55 -0.06 -6.95
N CYS A 125 -16.21 -0.16 -6.88
CA CYS A 125 -15.42 -0.87 -7.89
C CYS A 125 -15.90 -2.31 -8.05
N THR A 126 -16.17 -2.74 -9.28
CA THR A 126 -16.87 -4.00 -9.55
C THR A 126 -16.11 -5.27 -9.14
N PHE A 127 -14.81 -5.17 -8.93
CA PHE A 127 -13.91 -6.29 -8.58
C PHE A 127 -13.49 -6.29 -7.10
N CYS A 128 -13.79 -5.23 -6.36
CA CYS A 128 -13.17 -4.97 -5.07
C CYS A 128 -14.01 -5.49 -3.90
N VAL A 129 -13.35 -6.17 -2.96
CA VAL A 129 -13.96 -6.66 -1.71
C VAL A 129 -13.61 -5.81 -0.49
N ILE A 130 -12.88 -4.71 -0.68
CA ILE A 130 -12.43 -3.86 0.42
C ILE A 130 -13.60 -3.30 1.24
N PRO A 131 -14.70 -2.79 0.65
CA PRO A 131 -15.86 -2.34 1.42
C PRO A 131 -16.43 -3.43 2.33
N GLN A 132 -16.43 -4.69 1.86
CA GLN A 132 -16.88 -5.84 2.67
C GLN A 132 -15.90 -6.14 3.82
N GLY A 133 -14.59 -6.05 3.55
CA GLY A 133 -13.55 -6.40 4.52
C GLY A 133 -13.23 -5.30 5.54
N ARG A 134 -13.44 -4.02 5.19
CA ARG A 134 -13.02 -2.87 6.02
C ARG A 134 -14.14 -1.89 6.35
N GLY A 135 -15.29 -2.01 5.68
CA GLY A 135 -16.45 -1.13 5.85
C GLY A 135 -16.30 0.22 5.17
N ALA A 136 -17.18 1.16 5.55
CA ALA A 136 -17.20 2.52 5.03
C ALA A 136 -15.91 3.28 5.31
N SER A 137 -15.65 4.30 4.49
CA SER A 137 -14.50 5.20 4.65
C SER A 137 -14.53 5.90 6.00
N ARG A 138 -13.38 5.98 6.65
CA ARG A 138 -13.17 6.68 7.92
C ARG A 138 -11.81 7.34 7.92
N SER A 139 -11.79 8.64 8.20
CA SER A 139 -10.59 9.45 8.27
C SER A 139 -10.22 9.77 9.72
N LEU A 140 -8.92 9.80 10.01
CA LEU A 140 -8.46 10.43 11.25
C LEU A 140 -8.51 11.94 11.10
N SER A 141 -8.82 12.65 12.19
CA SER A 141 -8.77 14.11 12.20
C SER A 141 -7.35 14.62 12.00
N VAL A 142 -7.18 15.85 11.49
CA VAL A 142 -5.85 16.49 11.39
C VAL A 142 -5.10 16.43 12.71
N ALA A 143 -5.79 16.75 13.82
CA ALA A 143 -5.16 16.73 15.15
C ALA A 143 -4.67 15.34 15.57
N ASP A 144 -5.42 14.28 15.24
CA ASP A 144 -5.02 12.90 15.53
C ASP A 144 -3.81 12.48 14.69
N VAL A 145 -3.80 12.86 13.41
CA VAL A 145 -2.68 12.58 12.50
C VAL A 145 -1.42 13.32 12.95
N LEU A 146 -1.53 14.62 13.32
CA LEU A 146 -0.39 15.39 13.80
C LEU A 146 0.21 14.76 15.07
N ARG A 147 -0.62 14.36 16.04
CA ARG A 147 -0.13 13.65 17.24
C ARG A 147 0.58 12.33 16.92
N GLU A 148 0.09 11.61 15.90
CA GLU A 148 0.74 10.37 15.47
C GLU A 148 2.09 10.64 14.81
N VAL A 149 2.16 11.63 13.92
CA VAL A 149 3.40 12.05 13.26
C VAL A 149 4.42 12.57 14.28
N GLU A 150 4.00 13.40 15.23
CA GLU A 150 4.85 13.94 16.31
C GLU A 150 5.62 12.84 17.05
N ARG A 151 4.93 11.79 17.47
CA ARG A 151 5.56 10.65 18.17
C ARG A 151 6.68 9.97 17.36
N HIS A 152 6.59 10.00 16.04
CA HIS A 152 7.64 9.47 15.17
C HIS A 152 8.76 10.47 14.96
N VAL A 153 8.44 11.74 14.77
CA VAL A 153 9.42 12.83 14.58
C VAL A 153 10.30 13.02 15.82
N GLU A 154 9.70 13.02 17.02
CA GLU A 154 10.43 13.10 18.30
C GLU A 154 11.47 11.97 18.49
N ARG A 155 11.32 10.87 17.79
CA ARG A 155 12.24 9.73 17.80
C ARG A 155 13.20 9.69 16.63
N GLY A 156 13.27 10.78 15.85
CA GLY A 156 14.21 10.95 14.78
C GLY A 156 13.89 10.16 13.51
N VAL A 157 12.61 9.82 13.26
CA VAL A 157 12.22 9.20 12.00
C VAL A 157 12.40 10.18 10.85
N SER A 158 13.16 9.78 9.83
CA SER A 158 13.49 10.62 8.68
C SER A 158 12.44 10.62 7.56
N GLU A 159 11.55 9.63 7.53
CA GLU A 159 10.49 9.54 6.51
C GLU A 159 9.16 9.06 7.12
N VAL A 160 8.10 9.84 6.92
CA VAL A 160 6.71 9.48 7.23
C VAL A 160 5.99 9.11 5.94
N VAL A 161 5.29 7.98 5.94
CA VAL A 161 4.47 7.51 4.82
C VAL A 161 3.00 7.52 5.24
N LEU A 162 2.20 8.39 4.63
CA LEU A 162 0.76 8.39 4.85
C LEU A 162 0.14 7.18 4.16
N THR A 163 -0.64 6.41 4.91
CA THR A 163 -1.28 5.19 4.41
C THR A 163 -2.79 5.24 4.60
N GLY A 164 -3.48 4.65 3.63
CA GLY A 164 -4.92 4.46 3.65
C GLY A 164 -5.32 3.34 2.70
N VAL A 165 -6.55 2.94 2.78
CA VAL A 165 -7.17 2.04 1.80
C VAL A 165 -7.52 2.81 0.53
N ASP A 166 -7.98 4.04 0.73
CA ASP A 166 -8.40 5.00 -0.29
C ASP A 166 -7.94 6.39 0.17
N LEU A 167 -6.62 6.59 0.10
CA LEU A 167 -5.94 7.70 0.73
C LEU A 167 -6.46 9.07 0.24
N THR A 168 -6.78 9.19 -1.03
CA THR A 168 -7.28 10.42 -1.65
C THR A 168 -8.67 10.83 -1.18
N SER A 169 -9.47 9.87 -0.68
CA SER A 169 -10.78 10.17 -0.06
C SER A 169 -10.67 10.64 1.40
N TRP A 170 -9.44 10.78 1.95
CA TRP A 170 -9.27 11.30 3.30
C TRP A 170 -9.96 12.66 3.48
N GLY A 171 -10.67 12.79 4.58
CA GLY A 171 -11.32 14.02 5.00
C GLY A 171 -12.77 14.16 4.53
N ALA A 172 -13.25 13.34 3.59
CA ALA A 172 -14.62 13.44 3.07
C ALA A 172 -15.70 13.24 4.16
N ASP A 173 -15.38 12.47 5.21
CA ASP A 173 -16.24 12.20 6.36
C ASP A 173 -15.99 13.14 7.56
N LEU A 174 -15.06 14.08 7.45
CA LEU A 174 -14.72 15.05 8.48
C LEU A 174 -15.49 16.36 8.32
N PRO A 175 -15.71 17.13 9.41
CA PRO A 175 -16.30 18.47 9.32
C PRO A 175 -15.55 19.37 8.35
N GLY A 176 -16.27 20.00 7.43
CA GLY A 176 -15.70 20.85 6.39
C GLY A 176 -15.11 20.09 5.20
N ALA A 177 -15.15 18.76 5.21
CA ALA A 177 -14.66 17.88 4.15
C ALA A 177 -13.28 18.31 3.58
N PRO A 178 -12.23 18.45 4.43
CA PRO A 178 -10.90 18.85 3.95
C PRO A 178 -10.37 17.79 2.98
N ARG A 179 -9.42 18.20 2.14
CA ARG A 179 -8.80 17.30 1.15
C ARG A 179 -7.42 16.87 1.60
N LEU A 180 -6.89 15.81 0.98
CA LEU A 180 -5.57 15.24 1.32
C LEU A 180 -4.44 16.25 1.20
N GLY A 181 -4.51 17.18 0.25
CA GLY A 181 -3.54 18.29 0.12
C GLY A 181 -3.44 19.11 1.41
N ALA A 182 -4.57 19.48 2.00
CA ALA A 182 -4.61 20.24 3.26
C ALA A 182 -4.00 19.45 4.44
N LEU A 183 -4.16 18.13 4.49
CA LEU A 183 -3.49 17.30 5.51
C LEU A 183 -1.97 17.30 5.31
N CYS A 184 -1.50 17.13 4.08
CA CYS A 184 -0.07 17.16 3.78
C CYS A 184 0.54 18.52 4.15
N GLU A 185 -0.13 19.61 3.82
CA GLU A 185 0.29 20.98 4.15
C GLU A 185 0.36 21.18 5.67
N ALA A 186 -0.66 20.74 6.43
CA ALA A 186 -0.66 20.80 7.89
C ALA A 186 0.49 20.02 8.52
N ILE A 187 0.83 18.83 8.01
CA ILE A 187 1.97 18.04 8.50
C ILE A 187 3.27 18.76 8.21
N LEU A 188 3.48 19.24 6.99
CA LEU A 188 4.70 19.90 6.56
C LEU A 188 4.93 21.23 7.31
N ALA A 189 3.86 21.94 7.64
CA ALA A 189 3.90 23.16 8.45
C ALA A 189 4.19 22.87 9.94
N ALA A 190 3.56 21.84 10.51
CA ALA A 190 3.75 21.48 11.92
C ALA A 190 5.15 20.89 12.19
N PHE A 191 5.74 20.20 11.21
CA PHE A 191 7.03 19.51 11.36
C PHE A 191 8.06 20.00 10.32
N PRO A 192 8.60 21.22 10.43
CA PRO A 192 9.55 21.76 9.46
C PRO A 192 10.86 20.96 9.39
N ALA A 193 11.21 20.25 10.47
CA ALA A 193 12.39 19.39 10.53
C ALA A 193 12.17 17.98 9.96
N LEU A 194 10.94 17.58 9.59
CA LEU A 194 10.69 16.30 8.94
C LEU A 194 11.27 16.32 7.52
N PRO A 195 12.29 15.48 7.21
CA PRO A 195 12.95 15.54 5.91
C PRO A 195 12.07 15.02 4.76
N ARG A 196 11.24 13.97 5.02
CA ARG A 196 10.51 13.29 3.96
C ARG A 196 9.08 12.94 4.38
N LEU A 197 8.13 13.39 3.58
CA LEU A 197 6.74 12.94 3.58
C LEU A 197 6.48 12.15 2.29
N ARG A 198 5.86 11.00 2.39
CA ARG A 198 5.51 10.16 1.23
C ARG A 198 4.07 9.72 1.29
N LEU A 199 3.45 9.56 0.13
CA LEU A 199 2.10 9.01 0.00
C LEU A 199 2.18 7.53 -0.39
N SER A 200 1.25 6.73 0.11
CA SER A 200 0.96 5.41 -0.42
C SER A 200 0.19 5.52 -1.76
N SER A 201 -0.57 4.48 -2.15
CA SER A 201 -1.34 4.53 -3.39
C SER A 201 -2.45 5.58 -3.32
N ILE A 202 -2.63 6.32 -4.41
CA ILE A 202 -3.67 7.33 -4.58
C ILE A 202 -4.53 7.06 -5.82
N ASP A 203 -5.75 7.57 -5.83
CA ASP A 203 -6.58 7.63 -7.03
C ASP A 203 -6.31 8.96 -7.76
N GLY A 204 -5.82 8.87 -8.99
CA GLY A 204 -5.48 10.05 -9.79
C GLY A 204 -6.66 10.99 -10.06
N ALA A 205 -7.89 10.47 -10.06
CA ALA A 205 -9.10 11.29 -10.24
C ALA A 205 -9.41 12.22 -9.05
N GLU A 206 -8.81 11.96 -7.89
CA GLU A 206 -9.08 12.71 -6.65
C GLU A 206 -7.93 13.62 -6.22
N VAL A 207 -6.89 13.73 -7.04
CA VAL A 207 -5.80 14.68 -6.79
C VAL A 207 -6.36 16.10 -6.91
N ASP A 208 -6.49 16.78 -5.77
CA ASP A 208 -6.92 18.19 -5.72
C ASP A 208 -5.78 19.15 -6.05
N ASP A 209 -6.10 20.42 -6.32
CA ASP A 209 -5.11 21.43 -6.71
C ASP A 209 -4.05 21.66 -5.63
N GLY A 210 -4.42 21.59 -4.34
CA GLY A 210 -3.48 21.71 -3.21
C GLY A 210 -2.49 20.55 -3.21
N LEU A 211 -2.98 19.32 -3.35
CA LEU A 211 -2.14 18.13 -3.43
C LEU A 211 -1.25 18.18 -4.69
N PHE A 212 -1.81 18.61 -5.82
CA PHE A 212 -1.03 18.78 -7.06
C PHE A 212 0.12 19.78 -6.86
N ALA A 213 -0.14 20.94 -6.25
CA ALA A 213 0.88 21.97 -5.99
C ALA A 213 2.00 21.43 -5.08
N LEU A 214 1.66 20.67 -4.04
CA LEU A 214 2.64 20.03 -3.17
C LEU A 214 3.47 18.96 -3.91
N LEU A 215 2.83 18.10 -4.69
CA LEU A 215 3.54 17.09 -5.51
C LEU A 215 4.48 17.73 -6.53
N ALA A 216 4.11 18.87 -7.08
CA ALA A 216 4.89 19.61 -8.08
C ALA A 216 6.06 20.38 -7.46
N HIS A 217 5.90 20.96 -6.28
CA HIS A 217 6.81 22.03 -5.81
C HIS A 217 7.38 21.81 -4.40
N GLU A 218 6.78 21.00 -3.53
CA GLU A 218 7.29 20.78 -2.18
C GLU A 218 8.41 19.72 -2.18
N PRO A 219 9.67 20.09 -1.90
CA PRO A 219 10.80 19.16 -1.96
C PRO A 219 10.72 18.04 -0.92
N ARG A 220 10.08 18.28 0.23
CA ARG A 220 9.90 17.27 1.29
C ARG A 220 8.77 16.28 1.02
N LEU A 221 7.86 16.58 0.06
CA LEU A 221 6.93 15.57 -0.46
C LEU A 221 7.65 14.77 -1.56
N MET A 222 7.89 13.50 -1.30
CA MET A 222 8.79 12.68 -2.11
C MET A 222 8.30 12.53 -3.56
N PRO A 223 9.24 12.61 -4.57
CA PRO A 223 8.93 12.51 -6.00
C PRO A 223 8.60 11.09 -6.42
N HIS A 224 7.61 10.50 -5.80
CA HIS A 224 7.12 9.16 -6.08
C HIS A 224 5.60 9.15 -5.94
N LEU A 225 4.91 8.77 -6.99
CA LEU A 225 3.47 8.66 -7.03
C LEU A 225 3.08 7.22 -7.40
N HIS A 226 2.22 6.59 -6.60
CA HIS A 226 1.68 5.27 -6.92
C HIS A 226 0.19 5.39 -7.24
N LEU A 227 -0.18 5.14 -8.50
CA LEU A 227 -1.56 5.28 -8.97
C LEU A 227 -2.33 3.98 -8.88
N SER A 228 -3.55 4.04 -8.36
CA SER A 228 -4.55 2.98 -8.50
C SER A 228 -5.12 2.97 -9.93
N LEU A 229 -4.26 2.75 -10.93
CA LEU A 229 -4.57 2.88 -12.36
C LEU A 229 -5.52 1.78 -12.86
N GLN A 230 -5.26 0.54 -12.50
CA GLN A 230 -6.01 -0.67 -12.77
C GLN A 230 -6.01 -1.13 -14.23
N SER A 231 -6.21 -0.26 -15.22
CA SER A 231 -6.21 -0.56 -16.64
C SER A 231 -5.81 0.65 -17.49
N GLY A 232 -5.29 0.41 -18.68
CA GLY A 232 -5.03 1.41 -19.71
C GLY A 232 -6.13 1.51 -20.77
N ASP A 233 -7.22 0.76 -20.64
CA ASP A 233 -8.35 0.76 -21.56
C ASP A 233 -9.59 1.37 -20.93
N ASP A 234 -10.20 2.37 -21.58
CA ASP A 234 -11.33 3.12 -21.04
C ASP A 234 -12.62 2.28 -20.87
N LEU A 235 -12.84 1.27 -21.73
CA LEU A 235 -13.98 0.40 -21.59
C LEU A 235 -13.81 -0.56 -20.39
N VAL A 236 -12.60 -1.06 -20.17
CA VAL A 236 -12.26 -1.85 -18.98
C VAL A 236 -12.40 -0.99 -17.73
N LEU A 237 -11.86 0.24 -17.70
CA LEU A 237 -12.02 1.19 -16.60
C LEU A 237 -13.50 1.46 -16.28
N LYS A 238 -14.33 1.66 -17.31
CA LYS A 238 -15.79 1.83 -17.15
C LYS A 238 -16.45 0.59 -16.54
N ARG A 239 -16.09 -0.63 -16.99
CA ARG A 239 -16.59 -1.90 -16.44
C ARG A 239 -16.12 -2.10 -14.98
N MET A 240 -14.95 -1.62 -14.63
CA MET A 240 -14.42 -1.58 -13.28
C MET A 240 -15.11 -0.53 -12.40
N LYS A 241 -15.91 0.38 -12.97
CA LYS A 241 -16.45 1.59 -12.32
C LYS A 241 -15.35 2.51 -11.78
N ARG A 242 -14.26 2.68 -12.56
CA ARG A 242 -13.24 3.68 -12.25
C ARG A 242 -13.72 5.07 -12.68
N ARG A 243 -13.18 6.10 -12.04
CA ARG A 243 -13.60 7.50 -12.19
C ARG A 243 -12.64 8.32 -13.05
N HIS A 244 -11.57 7.72 -13.53
CA HIS A 244 -10.63 8.30 -14.46
C HIS A 244 -10.65 7.56 -15.78
N SER A 245 -10.29 8.24 -16.85
CA SER A 245 -9.97 7.69 -18.16
C SER A 245 -8.45 7.51 -18.32
N ARG A 246 -8.05 6.79 -19.37
CA ARG A 246 -6.66 6.74 -19.81
C ARG A 246 -6.07 8.15 -20.00
N ALA A 247 -6.81 9.03 -20.68
CA ALA A 247 -6.37 10.39 -20.94
C ALA A 247 -6.19 11.22 -19.67
N ASP A 248 -7.00 11.01 -18.63
CA ASP A 248 -6.85 11.69 -17.34
C ASP A 248 -5.54 11.30 -16.66
N ALA A 249 -5.20 10.01 -16.67
CA ALA A 249 -3.95 9.52 -16.09
C ALA A 249 -2.73 10.10 -16.82
N LEU A 250 -2.74 10.11 -18.16
CA LEU A 250 -1.67 10.69 -18.96
C LEU A 250 -1.50 12.19 -18.67
N ARG A 251 -2.59 12.98 -18.70
CA ARG A 251 -2.54 14.41 -18.39
C ARG A 251 -2.02 14.72 -16.98
N LEU A 252 -2.43 13.96 -15.99
CA LEU A 252 -1.95 14.16 -14.61
C LEU A 252 -0.44 13.98 -14.53
N VAL A 253 0.08 12.89 -15.07
CA VAL A 253 1.51 12.57 -15.02
C VAL A 253 2.34 13.53 -15.86
N GLU A 254 1.88 13.91 -17.05
CA GLU A 254 2.52 14.91 -17.90
C GLU A 254 2.66 16.26 -17.19
N ARG A 255 1.55 16.76 -16.61
CA ARG A 255 1.55 18.01 -15.84
C ARG A 255 2.49 17.94 -14.63
N LEU A 256 2.52 16.85 -13.89
CA LEU A 256 3.43 16.69 -12.74
C LEU A 256 4.89 16.66 -13.19
N ARG A 257 5.23 15.92 -14.24
CA ARG A 257 6.60 15.84 -14.77
C ARG A 257 7.12 17.13 -15.39
N ALA A 258 6.23 17.98 -15.89
CA ALA A 258 6.60 19.31 -16.37
C ALA A 258 7.23 20.17 -15.24
N HIS A 259 6.80 19.96 -13.98
CA HIS A 259 7.32 20.66 -12.80
C HIS A 259 8.35 19.82 -12.03
N ARG A 260 8.23 18.51 -12.05
CA ARG A 260 9.05 17.56 -11.29
C ARG A 260 9.52 16.40 -12.17
N PRO A 261 10.55 16.60 -13.02
CA PRO A 261 11.02 15.63 -14.00
C PRO A 261 11.52 14.30 -13.39
N ASP A 262 11.96 14.32 -12.13
CA ASP A 262 12.44 13.17 -11.35
C ASP A 262 11.32 12.31 -10.76
N LEU A 263 10.04 12.68 -10.97
CA LEU A 263 8.89 11.94 -10.48
C LEU A 263 8.89 10.51 -11.01
N ALA A 264 9.04 9.54 -10.09
CA ALA A 264 8.86 8.13 -10.38
C ALA A 264 7.40 7.71 -10.25
N LEU A 265 6.93 6.92 -11.19
CA LEU A 265 5.55 6.45 -11.21
C LEU A 265 5.46 4.96 -10.86
N GLY A 266 4.68 4.65 -9.84
CA GLY A 266 4.14 3.33 -9.57
C GLY A 266 2.70 3.22 -10.07
N ALA A 267 2.25 1.98 -10.34
CA ALA A 267 0.84 1.73 -10.64
C ALA A 267 0.41 0.32 -10.24
N ASP A 268 -0.85 0.20 -9.78
CA ASP A 268 -1.53 -1.07 -9.71
C ASP A 268 -2.20 -1.34 -11.06
N LEU A 269 -2.02 -2.54 -11.60
CA LEU A 269 -2.55 -2.99 -12.89
C LEU A 269 -3.20 -4.37 -12.75
N ILE A 270 -4.38 -4.55 -13.31
CA ILE A 270 -5.08 -5.83 -13.35
C ILE A 270 -5.00 -6.39 -14.77
N ALA A 271 -4.44 -7.59 -14.91
CA ALA A 271 -4.36 -8.33 -16.16
C ALA A 271 -5.54 -9.31 -16.29
N GLY A 272 -6.16 -9.38 -17.45
CA GLY A 272 -7.23 -10.32 -17.73
C GLY A 272 -8.52 -10.03 -16.96
N PHE A 273 -8.87 -8.76 -16.80
CA PHE A 273 -10.18 -8.38 -16.29
C PHE A 273 -11.29 -9.02 -17.14
N PRO A 274 -12.44 -9.44 -16.56
CA PRO A 274 -13.53 -10.06 -17.33
C PRO A 274 -13.86 -9.27 -18.59
N THR A 275 -13.98 -9.99 -19.71
CA THR A 275 -14.24 -9.43 -21.04
C THR A 275 -13.10 -8.60 -21.67
N GLU A 276 -11.90 -8.62 -21.08
CA GLU A 276 -10.72 -8.01 -21.71
C GLU A 276 -10.33 -8.80 -22.96
N ASP A 277 -10.29 -8.14 -24.13
CA ASP A 277 -9.81 -8.70 -25.40
C ASP A 277 -8.34 -8.32 -25.67
N GLU A 278 -7.83 -8.68 -26.85
CA GLU A 278 -6.43 -8.42 -27.23
C GLU A 278 -6.14 -6.92 -27.43
N ALA A 279 -7.08 -6.14 -27.94
CA ALA A 279 -6.90 -4.70 -28.13
C ALA A 279 -6.88 -3.96 -26.79
N MET A 280 -7.73 -4.37 -25.86
CA MET A 280 -7.75 -3.85 -24.50
C MET A 280 -6.46 -4.21 -23.72
N HIS A 281 -5.94 -5.44 -23.92
CA HIS A 281 -4.65 -5.84 -23.38
C HIS A 281 -3.49 -5.03 -23.96
N ALA A 282 -3.49 -4.81 -25.27
CA ALA A 282 -2.51 -3.94 -25.94
C ALA A 282 -2.53 -2.51 -25.36
N SER A 283 -3.72 -1.98 -25.04
CA SER A 283 -3.87 -0.70 -24.34
C SER A 283 -3.26 -0.73 -22.92
N ASN A 284 -3.34 -1.85 -22.22
CA ASN A 284 -2.68 -2.03 -20.91
C ASN A 284 -1.14 -2.06 -21.06
N LEU A 285 -0.61 -2.67 -22.10
CA LEU A 285 0.84 -2.68 -22.34
C LEU A 285 1.35 -1.28 -22.69
N SER A 286 0.63 -0.55 -23.59
CA SER A 286 1.06 0.77 -24.04
C SER A 286 1.00 1.82 -22.95
N ILE A 287 -0.01 1.81 -22.06
CA ILE A 287 -0.11 2.80 -20.97
C ILE A 287 1.09 2.71 -20.00
N VAL A 288 1.63 1.51 -19.77
CA VAL A 288 2.81 1.32 -18.91
C VAL A 288 4.01 2.07 -19.48
N ALA A 289 4.25 1.97 -20.79
CA ALA A 289 5.35 2.66 -21.46
C ALA A 289 5.11 4.17 -21.56
N GLU A 290 3.90 4.60 -21.93
CA GLU A 290 3.54 6.02 -22.10
C GLU A 290 3.63 6.79 -20.76
N LEU A 291 3.16 6.18 -19.68
CA LEU A 291 3.30 6.73 -18.34
C LEU A 291 4.71 6.55 -17.74
N GLY A 292 5.53 5.66 -18.31
CA GLY A 292 6.82 5.29 -17.73
C GLY A 292 6.65 4.70 -16.31
N VAL A 293 5.83 3.66 -16.18
CA VAL A 293 5.58 3.00 -14.89
C VAL A 293 6.79 2.15 -14.51
N VAL A 294 7.47 2.52 -13.44
CA VAL A 294 8.71 1.87 -12.96
C VAL A 294 8.52 1.01 -11.72
N HIS A 295 7.41 1.19 -11.01
CA HIS A 295 6.98 0.40 -9.84
C HIS A 295 5.58 -0.20 -10.09
N GLY A 296 5.47 -1.13 -11.05
CA GLY A 296 4.19 -1.77 -11.40
C GLY A 296 3.86 -2.95 -10.50
N HIS A 297 2.71 -2.92 -9.85
CA HIS A 297 2.11 -4.08 -9.22
C HIS A 297 1.09 -4.70 -10.18
N VAL A 298 1.45 -5.82 -10.79
CA VAL A 298 0.61 -6.51 -11.77
C VAL A 298 -0.13 -7.68 -11.11
N PHE A 299 -1.44 -7.55 -11.03
CA PHE A 299 -2.35 -8.54 -10.46
C PHE A 299 -3.06 -9.30 -11.57
N PRO A 300 -2.86 -10.64 -11.68
CA PRO A 300 -3.80 -11.45 -12.46
C PRO A 300 -5.20 -11.27 -11.88
N PHE A 301 -6.21 -11.03 -12.72
CA PHE A 301 -7.57 -10.90 -12.23
C PHE A 301 -7.96 -12.12 -11.40
N SER A 302 -8.55 -11.86 -10.26
CA SER A 302 -8.96 -12.88 -9.30
C SER A 302 -10.42 -12.65 -8.92
N PRO A 303 -11.37 -13.45 -9.42
CA PRO A 303 -12.78 -13.28 -9.08
C PRO A 303 -12.99 -13.44 -7.56
N ARG A 304 -13.71 -12.48 -6.98
CA ARG A 304 -14.00 -12.48 -5.55
C ARG A 304 -15.51 -12.74 -5.32
N PRO A 305 -15.88 -13.64 -4.43
CA PRO A 305 -17.30 -13.90 -4.13
C PRO A 305 -18.05 -12.61 -3.79
N GLY A 306 -19.26 -12.46 -4.29
CA GLY A 306 -20.12 -11.31 -4.05
C GLY A 306 -19.83 -10.08 -4.91
N THR A 307 -18.73 -10.05 -5.67
CA THR A 307 -18.42 -8.92 -6.55
C THR A 307 -19.12 -9.03 -7.91
N PRO A 308 -19.53 -7.89 -8.52
CA PRO A 308 -20.11 -7.90 -9.86
C PRO A 308 -19.19 -8.52 -10.92
N ALA A 309 -17.90 -8.25 -10.88
CA ALA A 309 -16.94 -8.77 -11.85
C ALA A 309 -16.80 -10.30 -11.81
N ALA A 310 -17.05 -10.93 -10.68
CA ALA A 310 -17.05 -12.40 -10.58
C ALA A 310 -18.17 -13.08 -11.39
N ARG A 311 -19.23 -12.32 -11.75
CA ARG A 311 -20.37 -12.80 -12.55
C ARG A 311 -20.27 -12.46 -14.02
N MET A 312 -19.27 -11.68 -14.43
CA MET A 312 -19.02 -11.36 -15.84
C MET A 312 -18.35 -12.54 -16.56
N PRO A 313 -18.41 -12.63 -17.89
CA PRO A 313 -17.66 -13.61 -18.67
C PRO A 313 -16.17 -13.53 -18.38
N GLN A 314 -15.60 -14.61 -17.85
CA GLN A 314 -14.20 -14.65 -17.42
C GLN A 314 -13.25 -14.90 -18.60
N VAL A 315 -12.08 -14.27 -18.57
CA VAL A 315 -10.96 -14.60 -19.45
C VAL A 315 -10.35 -15.94 -19.02
N ALA A 316 -9.93 -16.77 -19.96
CA ALA A 316 -9.34 -18.06 -19.65
C ALA A 316 -8.10 -17.90 -18.74
N PRO A 317 -7.93 -18.73 -17.69
CA PRO A 317 -6.83 -18.57 -16.73
C PRO A 317 -5.41 -18.57 -17.34
N ALA A 318 -5.21 -19.33 -18.40
CA ALA A 318 -3.94 -19.36 -19.13
C ALA A 318 -3.65 -17.99 -19.79
N VAL A 319 -4.66 -17.35 -20.39
CA VAL A 319 -4.56 -16.01 -20.99
C VAL A 319 -4.30 -14.95 -19.91
N VAL A 320 -5.03 -14.99 -18.79
CA VAL A 320 -4.79 -14.08 -17.67
C VAL A 320 -3.34 -14.17 -17.17
N LYS A 321 -2.81 -15.39 -17.06
CA LYS A 321 -1.42 -15.63 -16.64
C LYS A 321 -0.40 -15.07 -17.65
N ALA A 322 -0.64 -15.28 -18.95
CA ALA A 322 0.21 -14.79 -20.03
C ALA A 322 0.22 -13.25 -20.04
N ARG A 323 -0.94 -12.60 -20.06
CA ARG A 323 -1.08 -11.14 -20.01
C ARG A 323 -0.41 -10.51 -18.79
N ALA A 324 -0.52 -11.16 -17.62
CA ALA A 324 0.17 -10.69 -16.41
C ALA A 324 1.70 -10.81 -16.53
N ALA A 325 2.22 -11.81 -17.23
CA ALA A 325 3.64 -11.95 -17.53
C ALA A 325 4.12 -10.83 -18.46
N GLU A 326 3.42 -10.60 -19.56
CA GLU A 326 3.73 -9.55 -20.55
C GLU A 326 3.74 -8.16 -19.90
N LEU A 327 2.74 -7.83 -19.06
CA LEU A 327 2.73 -6.55 -18.32
C LEU A 327 3.95 -6.41 -17.40
N ARG A 328 4.34 -7.48 -16.69
CA ARG A 328 5.54 -7.44 -15.83
C ARG A 328 6.81 -7.23 -16.65
N GLU A 329 6.90 -7.78 -17.84
CA GLU A 329 8.03 -7.57 -18.74
C GLU A 329 8.13 -6.12 -19.21
N VAL A 330 6.99 -5.49 -19.55
CA VAL A 330 6.99 -4.06 -19.93
C VAL A 330 7.43 -3.20 -18.73
N VAL A 331 6.86 -3.44 -17.55
CA VAL A 331 7.27 -2.74 -16.32
C VAL A 331 8.76 -2.93 -16.03
N ALA A 332 9.29 -4.15 -16.20
CA ALA A 332 10.71 -4.43 -15.98
C ALA A 332 11.61 -3.67 -16.95
N ARG A 333 11.22 -3.55 -18.22
CA ARG A 333 11.94 -2.74 -19.22
C ARG A 333 11.95 -1.26 -18.87
N GLU A 334 10.80 -0.69 -18.48
CA GLU A 334 10.72 0.72 -18.05
C GLU A 334 11.54 0.97 -16.79
N ARG A 335 11.46 0.05 -15.82
CA ARG A 335 12.29 0.12 -14.60
C ARG A 335 13.78 0.10 -14.91
N SER A 336 14.23 -0.77 -15.81
CA SER A 336 15.65 -0.87 -16.19
C SER A 336 16.16 0.42 -16.85
N ARG A 337 15.37 1.02 -17.75
CA ARG A 337 15.69 2.31 -18.38
C ARG A 337 15.79 3.43 -17.32
N TRP A 338 14.81 3.47 -16.43
CA TRP A 338 14.75 4.47 -15.37
C TRP A 338 15.93 4.36 -14.40
N LEU A 339 16.30 3.15 -13.94
CA LEU A 339 17.49 2.94 -13.13
C LEU A 339 18.75 3.38 -13.88
N GLY A 340 18.88 3.02 -15.16
CA GLY A 340 20.01 3.45 -15.99
C GLY A 340 20.14 4.98 -16.10
N SER A 341 19.04 5.71 -16.10
CA SER A 341 19.05 7.18 -16.16
C SER A 341 19.62 7.86 -14.91
N MET A 342 19.77 7.13 -13.81
CA MET A 342 20.30 7.65 -12.53
C MET A 342 21.79 7.34 -12.32
N LEU A 343 22.42 6.54 -13.18
CA LEU A 343 23.85 6.26 -13.07
C LEU A 343 24.67 7.55 -13.18
N GLY A 344 25.66 7.70 -12.32
CA GLY A 344 26.53 8.90 -12.25
C GLY A 344 25.89 10.13 -11.64
N LYS A 345 24.63 10.07 -11.17
CA LYS A 345 23.95 11.19 -10.52
C LYS A 345 23.93 11.05 -9.00
N PRO A 346 24.18 12.09 -8.22
CA PRO A 346 24.06 12.04 -6.78
C PRO A 346 22.58 11.90 -6.40
N LEU A 347 22.27 10.94 -5.52
CA LEU A 347 20.93 10.64 -5.01
C LEU A 347 20.93 10.76 -3.49
N SER A 348 19.92 11.40 -2.93
CA SER A 348 19.66 11.40 -1.49
C SER A 348 18.93 10.12 -1.12
N VAL A 349 19.51 9.29 -0.26
CA VAL A 349 19.09 7.92 0.03
C VAL A 349 18.82 7.75 1.51
N LEU A 350 17.64 7.25 1.85
CA LEU A 350 17.33 6.81 3.21
C LEU A 350 17.86 5.39 3.41
N ALA A 351 18.83 5.23 4.31
CA ALA A 351 19.46 3.95 4.61
C ALA A 351 18.52 3.00 5.36
N GLU A 352 18.49 1.74 4.99
CA GLU A 352 17.72 0.65 5.61
C GLU A 352 18.64 -0.37 6.30
N LYS A 353 18.04 -1.32 7.01
CA LYS A 353 18.79 -2.20 7.92
C LYS A 353 19.79 -3.15 7.22
N ASP A 354 19.49 -3.57 6.00
CA ASP A 354 20.24 -4.67 5.35
C ASP A 354 21.33 -4.17 4.39
N GLY A 355 21.89 -2.98 4.63
CA GLY A 355 22.88 -2.39 3.74
C GLY A 355 22.27 -1.93 2.40
N THR A 356 20.98 -1.69 2.39
CA THR A 356 20.23 -1.12 1.26
C THR A 356 19.57 0.19 1.65
N GLY A 357 19.01 0.89 0.69
CA GLY A 357 18.24 2.10 0.93
C GLY A 357 17.36 2.45 -0.27
N HIS A 358 16.59 3.52 -0.12
CA HIS A 358 15.79 4.05 -1.21
C HIS A 358 16.02 5.55 -1.37
N ALA A 359 16.17 5.96 -2.62
CA ALA A 359 16.23 7.36 -2.99
C ALA A 359 14.87 8.06 -2.77
N GLU A 360 14.85 9.39 -2.95
CA GLU A 360 13.64 10.20 -2.85
C GLU A 360 12.53 9.70 -3.78
N ASN A 361 12.89 9.34 -5.03
CA ASN A 361 11.99 8.76 -6.03
C ASN A 361 11.74 7.24 -5.87
N PHE A 362 12.14 6.68 -4.72
CA PHE A 362 11.97 5.28 -4.37
C PHE A 362 12.84 4.30 -5.17
N ALA A 363 13.92 4.75 -5.82
CA ALA A 363 14.91 3.86 -6.44
C ALA A 363 15.65 3.06 -5.36
N PRO A 364 15.72 1.71 -5.47
CA PRO A 364 16.46 0.89 -4.53
C PRO A 364 17.96 0.99 -4.80
N ILE A 365 18.74 1.10 -3.72
CA ILE A 365 20.19 1.31 -3.78
C ILE A 365 20.89 0.39 -2.78
N VAL A 366 21.99 -0.21 -3.17
CA VAL A 366 22.96 -0.88 -2.28
C VAL A 366 23.82 0.20 -1.63
N LEU A 367 23.96 0.14 -0.31
CA LEU A 367 24.71 1.12 0.46
C LEU A 367 26.03 0.56 0.99
N PRO A 368 27.04 1.41 1.25
CA PRO A 368 28.20 1.01 2.03
C PRO A 368 27.78 0.51 3.42
N ARG A 369 28.46 -0.50 3.95
CA ARG A 369 28.15 -1.12 5.26
C ARG A 369 28.22 -0.15 6.44
N SER A 370 28.82 1.02 6.28
CA SER A 370 28.98 2.04 7.30
C SER A 370 27.74 2.92 7.55
N CYS A 371 26.70 2.81 6.73
CA CYS A 371 25.49 3.64 6.89
C CYS A 371 24.57 3.08 7.99
N ALA A 372 24.15 3.93 8.91
CA ALA A 372 23.18 3.58 9.93
C ALA A 372 21.75 3.59 9.36
N ALA A 373 20.92 2.63 9.75
CA ALA A 373 19.50 2.62 9.36
C ALA A 373 18.78 3.89 9.87
N GLY A 374 18.05 4.57 8.99
CA GLY A 374 17.39 5.85 9.27
C GLY A 374 18.20 7.09 8.89
N GLU A 375 19.46 6.92 8.57
CA GLU A 375 20.31 8.00 8.08
C GLU A 375 19.97 8.36 6.62
N ILE A 376 20.03 9.64 6.28
CA ILE A 376 19.94 10.11 4.90
C ILE A 376 21.35 10.40 4.41
N VAL A 377 21.77 9.67 3.40
CA VAL A 377 23.12 9.76 2.81
C VAL A 377 23.07 10.08 1.32
N THR A 378 24.10 10.74 0.79
CA THR A 378 24.23 10.97 -0.65
C THR A 378 25.04 9.84 -1.28
N VAL A 379 24.48 9.17 -2.29
CA VAL A 379 25.12 8.09 -3.04
C VAL A 379 25.12 8.42 -4.54
N THR A 380 26.23 8.19 -5.21
CA THR A 380 26.34 8.29 -6.67
C THR A 380 26.53 6.89 -7.25
N PRO A 381 25.46 6.24 -7.73
CA PRO A 381 25.51 4.86 -8.23
C PRO A 381 26.31 4.80 -9.54
N ARG A 382 27.08 3.71 -9.72
CA ARG A 382 27.91 3.48 -10.92
C ARG A 382 27.50 2.22 -11.70
N ALA A 383 26.68 1.37 -11.10
CA ALA A 383 26.24 0.11 -11.68
C ALA A 383 24.76 -0.18 -11.32
N ILE A 384 24.20 -1.17 -12.00
CA ILE A 384 22.92 -1.79 -11.62
C ILE A 384 23.21 -3.27 -11.35
N GLU A 385 22.96 -3.69 -10.12
CA GLU A 385 23.16 -5.08 -9.68
C GLU A 385 21.87 -5.65 -9.09
N ASN A 386 21.42 -6.78 -9.57
CA ASN A 386 20.19 -7.45 -9.11
C ASN A 386 18.95 -6.52 -9.08
N GLY A 387 18.86 -5.60 -10.05
CA GLY A 387 17.73 -4.64 -10.13
C GLY A 387 17.76 -3.51 -9.09
N MET A 388 18.92 -3.25 -8.49
CA MET A 388 19.23 -2.12 -7.61
C MET A 388 20.40 -1.31 -8.15
N LEU A 389 20.44 -0.03 -7.86
CA LEU A 389 21.59 0.84 -8.09
C LEU A 389 22.73 0.46 -7.10
N ALA A 390 23.98 0.46 -7.57
CA ALA A 390 25.16 0.15 -6.78
C ALA A 390 26.32 1.12 -7.07
#